data_d2d2def552871975c7c1416f46238b0e
#
_entry.id   d2d2def552871975c7c1416f46238b0e
#
_cell.length_a   1.000
_cell.length_b   1.000
_cell.length_c   1.000
_cell.angle_alpha   90.00
_cell.angle_beta   90.00
_cell.angle_gamma   90.00
#
_symmetry.space_group_name_H-M   'P 1'
#
loop_
_entity.id
_entity.type
_entity.pdbx_description
1 polymer ?
#
loop_
_entity_poly.entity_id
_entity_poly.type
_entity_poly.pdbx_seq_one_letter_code
_entity_poly.pdbx_strand_id
1 'polypeptide(L)'
;KAREILTLLRREASGIHFTFEVRAEFLDAAQARLFGSIPCSVQAGLQSARPEVLAGVGRPGFDRKEFRRRMAMLSAAGVVFGLDLIYGLPGDDLAGFRESLEYALSLEPNHLDIFRLSVLPGTVLADRAEELGLEHEPRPPYGVRSSPSFPATDLDRAEALARAVDIFYTRGRAVAWFQAALRPLRTGPAAFLEGLPGDTPAAGEGGPPHRDIEAFQLECLGSAYRAAGADRLFPAVRDLVTLH
;
A
#
# COMPACT_ATOMS: atom_id res chain seq x y z
N LYS A 1 -17.40 -9.14 -20.98
CA LYS A 1 -18.06 -9.50 -19.69
C LYS A 1 -17.86 -8.42 -18.61
N ALA A 2 -16.63 -8.02 -18.23
CA ALA A 2 -16.44 -7.02 -17.17
C ALA A 2 -17.18 -5.70 -17.45
N ARG A 3 -17.04 -5.14 -18.67
CA ARG A 3 -17.72 -3.90 -19.06
C ARG A 3 -19.26 -4.04 -19.04
N GLU A 4 -19.80 -5.17 -19.44
CA GLU A 4 -21.25 -5.45 -19.38
C GLU A 4 -21.75 -5.44 -17.93
N ILE A 5 -21.00 -6.09 -17.02
CA ILE A 5 -21.31 -6.09 -15.59
C ILE A 5 -21.28 -4.67 -15.03
N LEU A 6 -20.21 -3.91 -15.27
CA LEU A 6 -20.09 -2.52 -14.80
C LEU A 6 -21.21 -1.64 -15.36
N THR A 7 -21.60 -1.82 -16.62
CA THR A 7 -22.70 -1.09 -17.23
C THR A 7 -24.04 -1.46 -16.57
N LEU A 8 -24.25 -2.73 -16.26
CA LEU A 8 -25.45 -3.20 -15.56
C LEU A 8 -25.53 -2.60 -14.14
N LEU A 9 -24.43 -2.68 -13.38
CA LEU A 9 -24.35 -2.12 -12.01
C LEU A 9 -24.63 -0.62 -11.99
N ARG A 10 -24.08 0.15 -12.94
CA ARG A 10 -24.38 1.57 -13.07
C ARG A 10 -25.86 1.85 -13.26
N ARG A 11 -26.57 1.00 -14.01
CA ARG A 11 -27.98 1.19 -14.32
C ARG A 11 -28.90 0.72 -13.19
N GLU A 12 -28.59 -0.43 -12.58
CA GLU A 12 -29.52 -1.13 -11.69
C GLU A 12 -29.18 -0.94 -10.20
N ALA A 13 -27.97 -0.52 -9.85
CA ALA A 13 -27.47 -0.53 -8.47
C ALA A 13 -26.75 0.77 -8.07
N SER A 14 -27.24 1.92 -8.54
CA SER A 14 -26.63 3.24 -8.32
C SER A 14 -26.52 3.68 -6.84
N GLY A 15 -27.30 3.07 -5.94
CA GLY A 15 -27.28 3.35 -4.50
C GLY A 15 -26.37 2.43 -3.68
N ILE A 16 -25.65 1.50 -4.33
CA ILE A 16 -24.77 0.54 -3.64
C ILE A 16 -23.32 0.92 -3.91
N HIS A 17 -22.52 1.00 -2.84
CA HIS A 17 -21.06 1.12 -2.98
C HIS A 17 -20.44 -0.26 -3.18
N PHE A 18 -19.62 -0.40 -4.22
CA PHE A 18 -18.93 -1.64 -4.56
C PHE A 18 -17.45 -1.52 -4.28
N THR A 19 -16.85 -2.60 -3.78
CA THR A 19 -15.39 -2.77 -3.75
C THR A 19 -15.00 -3.83 -4.78
N PHE A 20 -14.10 -3.48 -5.69
CA PHE A 20 -13.62 -4.36 -6.74
C PHE A 20 -12.15 -4.68 -6.53
N GLU A 21 -11.82 -5.95 -6.55
CA GLU A 21 -10.43 -6.39 -6.73
C GLU A 21 -10.15 -6.57 -8.22
N VAL A 22 -9.08 -5.95 -8.69
CA VAL A 22 -8.70 -6.00 -10.10
C VAL A 22 -7.25 -6.39 -10.29
N ARG A 23 -7.00 -7.11 -11.36
CA ARG A 23 -5.65 -7.27 -11.87
C ARG A 23 -5.38 -6.13 -12.85
N ALA A 24 -4.36 -5.33 -12.56
CA ALA A 24 -4.05 -4.13 -13.33
C ALA A 24 -3.84 -4.42 -14.82
N GLU A 25 -3.36 -5.63 -15.18
CA GLU A 25 -3.12 -6.04 -16.57
C GLU A 25 -4.38 -5.99 -17.45
N PHE A 26 -5.55 -6.12 -16.85
CA PHE A 26 -6.83 -6.11 -17.56
C PHE A 26 -7.54 -4.75 -17.55
N LEU A 27 -6.95 -3.74 -16.89
CA LEU A 27 -7.54 -2.41 -16.81
C LEU A 27 -7.22 -1.59 -18.06
N ASP A 28 -8.27 -1.01 -18.66
CA ASP A 28 -8.17 -0.05 -19.77
C ASP A 28 -8.94 1.24 -19.48
N ALA A 29 -8.75 2.24 -20.34
CA ALA A 29 -9.39 3.55 -20.17
C ALA A 29 -10.92 3.51 -20.21
N ALA A 30 -11.53 2.55 -20.90
CA ALA A 30 -12.99 2.41 -20.96
C ALA A 30 -13.52 1.82 -19.63
N GLN A 31 -12.81 0.85 -19.07
CA GLN A 31 -13.14 0.30 -17.74
C GLN A 31 -12.93 1.35 -16.64
N ALA A 32 -11.83 2.12 -16.68
CA ALA A 32 -11.59 3.19 -15.71
C ALA A 32 -12.75 4.21 -15.71
N ARG A 33 -13.23 4.64 -16.89
CA ARG A 33 -14.40 5.52 -17.00
C ARG A 33 -15.68 4.89 -16.45
N LEU A 34 -15.87 3.57 -16.64
CA LEU A 34 -17.03 2.87 -16.08
C LEU A 34 -16.94 2.83 -14.55
N PHE A 35 -15.79 2.50 -13.98
CA PHE A 35 -15.58 2.59 -12.53
C PHE A 35 -15.88 3.99 -12.00
N GLY A 36 -15.40 5.04 -12.63
CA GLY A 36 -15.69 6.43 -12.24
C GLY A 36 -17.15 6.85 -12.37
N SER A 37 -18.00 6.03 -13.01
CA SER A 37 -19.45 6.28 -13.13
C SER A 37 -20.32 5.46 -12.16
N ILE A 38 -19.69 4.71 -11.25
CA ILE A 38 -20.32 3.84 -10.26
C ILE A 38 -19.80 4.23 -8.87
N PRO A 39 -20.62 4.25 -7.81
CA PRO A 39 -20.11 4.38 -6.45
C PRO A 39 -19.23 3.17 -6.10
N CYS A 40 -17.92 3.30 -6.25
CA CYS A 40 -17.02 2.18 -5.98
C CYS A 40 -15.61 2.61 -5.53
N SER A 41 -14.92 1.66 -4.94
CA SER A 41 -13.47 1.65 -4.76
C SER A 41 -12.86 0.45 -5.49
N VAL A 42 -11.62 0.61 -5.95
CA VAL A 42 -10.89 -0.40 -6.70
C VAL A 42 -9.62 -0.77 -5.98
N GLN A 43 -9.41 -2.05 -5.68
CA GLN A 43 -8.18 -2.57 -5.11
C GLN A 43 -7.38 -3.28 -6.21
N ALA A 44 -6.13 -2.88 -6.39
CA ALA A 44 -5.25 -3.45 -7.39
C ALA A 44 -4.02 -4.12 -6.75
N GLY A 45 -3.87 -5.41 -6.97
CA GLY A 45 -2.74 -6.18 -6.45
C GLY A 45 -1.44 -5.81 -7.17
N LEU A 46 -0.57 -5.03 -6.53
CA LEU A 46 0.81 -4.79 -6.95
C LEU A 46 1.73 -5.89 -6.45
N GLN A 47 1.66 -6.19 -5.17
CA GLN A 47 2.36 -7.20 -4.36
C GLN A 47 3.86 -6.97 -4.21
N SER A 48 4.60 -6.72 -5.27
CA SER A 48 5.98 -6.24 -5.31
C SER A 48 6.17 -5.37 -6.55
N ALA A 49 7.11 -4.44 -6.52
CA ALA A 49 7.51 -3.69 -7.69
C ALA A 49 8.73 -4.31 -8.40
N ARG A 50 9.19 -5.49 -7.96
CA ARG A 50 10.35 -6.20 -8.52
C ARG A 50 9.88 -7.30 -9.47
N PRO A 51 10.14 -7.18 -10.79
CA PRO A 51 9.66 -8.16 -11.77
C PRO A 51 10.16 -9.59 -11.52
N GLU A 52 11.41 -9.74 -11.03
CA GLU A 52 12.01 -11.02 -10.71
C GLU A 52 11.30 -11.71 -9.53
N VAL A 53 10.91 -10.97 -8.51
CA VAL A 53 10.16 -11.48 -7.36
C VAL A 53 8.77 -11.93 -7.80
N LEU A 54 8.08 -11.12 -8.59
CA LEU A 54 6.75 -11.45 -9.12
C LEU A 54 6.78 -12.68 -10.05
N ALA A 55 7.81 -12.81 -10.87
CA ALA A 55 7.98 -14.00 -11.73
C ALA A 55 8.16 -15.27 -10.88
N GLY A 56 8.92 -15.19 -9.75
CA GLY A 56 9.13 -16.29 -8.81
C GLY A 56 7.84 -16.81 -8.15
N VAL A 57 6.81 -15.97 -8.04
CA VAL A 57 5.49 -16.32 -7.47
C VAL A 57 4.38 -16.46 -8.53
N GLY A 58 4.76 -16.70 -9.78
CA GLY A 58 3.82 -17.00 -10.87
C GLY A 58 3.13 -15.77 -11.47
N ARG A 59 3.70 -14.58 -11.32
CA ARG A 59 3.22 -13.34 -11.94
C ARG A 59 4.27 -12.71 -12.89
N PRO A 60 4.63 -13.37 -13.99
CA PRO A 60 5.59 -12.84 -14.93
C PRO A 60 5.01 -11.64 -15.72
N GLY A 61 5.91 -10.84 -16.32
CA GLY A 61 5.51 -9.79 -17.25
C GLY A 61 5.09 -8.47 -16.60
N PHE A 62 5.41 -8.27 -15.33
CA PHE A 62 5.18 -6.97 -14.69
C PHE A 62 6.07 -5.86 -15.29
N ASP A 63 5.43 -4.74 -15.64
CA ASP A 63 6.09 -3.52 -16.12
C ASP A 63 5.63 -2.32 -15.29
N ARG A 64 6.57 -1.64 -14.61
CA ARG A 64 6.29 -0.49 -13.74
C ARG A 64 5.66 0.70 -14.48
N LYS A 65 6.08 0.96 -15.73
CA LYS A 65 5.57 2.10 -16.51
C LYS A 65 4.13 1.85 -16.92
N GLU A 66 3.85 0.63 -17.37
CA GLU A 66 2.50 0.24 -17.74
C GLU A 66 1.57 0.19 -16.52
N PHE A 67 2.02 -0.33 -15.39
CA PHE A 67 1.24 -0.32 -14.15
C PHE A 67 0.90 1.11 -13.72
N ARG A 68 1.90 2.01 -13.69
CA ARG A 68 1.69 3.45 -13.42
C ARG A 68 0.68 4.06 -14.36
N ARG A 69 0.78 3.78 -15.67
CA ARG A 69 -0.16 4.28 -16.67
C ARG A 69 -1.59 3.87 -16.36
N ARG A 70 -1.79 2.64 -15.93
CA ARG A 70 -3.11 2.10 -15.60
C ARG A 70 -3.67 2.70 -14.31
N MET A 71 -2.87 2.89 -13.28
CA MET A 71 -3.29 3.58 -12.05
C MET A 71 -3.64 5.05 -12.35
N ALA A 72 -2.87 5.72 -13.20
CA ALA A 72 -3.20 7.07 -13.66
C ALA A 72 -4.56 7.17 -14.39
N MET A 73 -5.01 6.10 -15.07
CA MET A 73 -6.35 6.07 -15.67
C MET A 73 -7.46 6.04 -14.60
N LEU A 74 -7.27 5.32 -13.48
CA LEU A 74 -8.23 5.32 -12.38
C LEU A 74 -8.27 6.70 -11.71
N SER A 75 -7.12 7.27 -11.40
CA SER A 75 -7.01 8.61 -10.83
C SER A 75 -7.69 9.66 -11.72
N ALA A 76 -7.39 9.66 -13.03
CA ALA A 76 -8.00 10.58 -13.99
C ALA A 76 -9.52 10.41 -14.14
N ALA A 77 -10.04 9.23 -13.83
CA ALA A 77 -11.48 8.95 -13.81
C ALA A 77 -12.13 9.27 -12.44
N GLY A 78 -11.38 9.79 -11.47
CA GLY A 78 -11.87 10.10 -10.13
C GLY A 78 -12.20 8.86 -9.28
N VAL A 79 -11.64 7.70 -9.62
CA VAL A 79 -11.87 6.45 -8.89
C VAL A 79 -10.99 6.41 -7.65
N VAL A 80 -11.59 6.16 -6.49
CA VAL A 80 -10.88 5.81 -5.27
C VAL A 80 -10.21 4.45 -5.47
N PHE A 81 -8.89 4.38 -5.38
CA PHE A 81 -8.17 3.13 -5.55
C PHE A 81 -7.15 2.88 -4.44
N GLY A 82 -6.97 1.60 -4.14
CA GLY A 82 -5.94 1.10 -3.24
C GLY A 82 -4.99 0.14 -3.95
N LEU A 83 -3.86 -0.12 -3.29
CA LEU A 83 -2.87 -1.08 -3.74
C LEU A 83 -2.58 -2.10 -2.63
N ASP A 84 -2.31 -3.35 -3.05
CA ASP A 84 -1.82 -4.39 -2.15
C ASP A 84 -0.32 -4.59 -2.33
N LEU A 85 0.42 -4.66 -1.22
CA LEU A 85 1.80 -5.12 -1.16
C LEU A 85 1.91 -6.36 -0.28
N ILE A 86 2.91 -7.20 -0.57
CA ILE A 86 3.23 -8.38 0.25
C ILE A 86 4.72 -8.34 0.59
N TYR A 87 5.07 -8.41 1.88
CA TYR A 87 6.45 -8.62 2.33
C TYR A 87 6.70 -10.07 2.69
N GLY A 88 7.97 -10.49 2.59
CA GLY A 88 8.38 -11.88 2.82
C GLY A 88 8.20 -12.80 1.60
N LEU A 89 8.03 -12.25 0.40
CA LEU A 89 7.98 -13.03 -0.84
C LEU A 89 9.32 -13.75 -1.09
N PRO A 90 9.31 -14.97 -1.64
CA PRO A 90 10.54 -15.69 -1.97
C PRO A 90 11.43 -14.89 -2.93
N GLY A 91 12.71 -14.80 -2.61
CA GLY A 91 13.67 -14.02 -3.40
C GLY A 91 13.60 -12.51 -3.23
N ASP A 92 12.67 -12.01 -2.41
CA ASP A 92 12.64 -10.61 -1.99
C ASP A 92 13.41 -10.43 -0.66
N ASP A 93 13.71 -9.19 -0.32
CA ASP A 93 14.36 -8.78 0.92
C ASP A 93 13.76 -7.47 1.43
N LEU A 94 14.21 -7.01 2.61
CA LEU A 94 13.73 -5.75 3.18
C LEU A 94 14.01 -4.55 2.28
N ALA A 95 15.10 -4.54 1.53
CA ALA A 95 15.43 -3.45 0.61
C ALA A 95 14.47 -3.45 -0.59
N GLY A 96 14.14 -4.62 -1.15
CA GLY A 96 13.16 -4.77 -2.21
C GLY A 96 11.75 -4.43 -1.78
N PHE A 97 11.37 -4.79 -0.55
CA PHE A 97 10.08 -4.36 0.02
C PHE A 97 10.01 -2.83 0.16
N ARG A 98 11.07 -2.17 0.65
CA ARG A 98 11.14 -0.70 0.70
C ARG A 98 11.03 -0.06 -0.68
N GLU A 99 11.72 -0.61 -1.67
CA GLU A 99 11.62 -0.16 -3.06
C GLU A 99 10.19 -0.29 -3.60
N SER A 100 9.53 -1.39 -3.29
CA SER A 100 8.13 -1.64 -3.66
C SER A 100 7.19 -0.65 -2.98
N LEU A 101 7.42 -0.33 -1.70
CA LEU A 101 6.68 0.68 -0.97
C LEU A 101 6.86 2.09 -1.55
N GLU A 102 8.10 2.50 -1.84
CA GLU A 102 8.39 3.78 -2.50
C GLU A 102 7.66 3.89 -3.84
N TYR A 103 7.70 2.83 -4.64
CA TYR A 103 6.98 2.80 -5.91
C TYR A 103 5.47 2.89 -5.70
N ALA A 104 4.89 2.12 -4.80
CA ALA A 104 3.46 2.14 -4.51
C ALA A 104 2.99 3.54 -4.07
N LEU A 105 3.67 4.16 -3.10
CA LEU A 105 3.35 5.49 -2.60
C LEU A 105 3.54 6.58 -3.68
N SER A 106 4.45 6.39 -4.64
CA SER A 106 4.62 7.29 -5.79
C SER A 106 3.45 7.26 -6.79
N LEU A 107 2.54 6.31 -6.66
CA LEU A 107 1.30 6.20 -7.45
C LEU A 107 0.12 6.91 -6.79
N GLU A 108 0.31 7.42 -5.57
CA GLU A 108 -0.67 8.15 -4.78
C GLU A 108 -2.00 7.39 -4.59
N PRO A 109 -1.96 6.10 -4.12
CA PRO A 109 -3.17 5.36 -3.83
C PRO A 109 -3.91 5.99 -2.64
N ASN A 110 -5.24 5.90 -2.62
CA ASN A 110 -6.03 6.37 -1.48
C ASN A 110 -5.77 5.56 -0.21
N HIS A 111 -5.45 4.27 -0.37
CA HIS A 111 -5.03 3.39 0.71
C HIS A 111 -4.03 2.35 0.20
N LEU A 112 -3.23 1.85 1.12
CA LEU A 112 -2.21 0.85 0.83
C LEU A 112 -2.31 -0.26 1.87
N ASP A 113 -2.71 -1.45 1.43
CA ASP A 113 -2.81 -2.63 2.26
C ASP A 113 -1.53 -3.46 2.13
N ILE A 114 -0.89 -3.76 3.25
CA ILE A 114 0.39 -4.45 3.27
C ILE A 114 0.25 -5.73 4.10
N PHE A 115 0.52 -6.86 3.46
CA PHE A 115 0.33 -8.17 4.05
C PHE A 115 1.65 -8.90 4.21
N ARG A 116 1.78 -9.63 5.34
CA ARG A 116 2.79 -10.66 5.47
C ARG A 116 2.43 -11.83 4.55
N LEU A 117 3.40 -12.39 3.83
CA LEU A 117 3.18 -13.57 3.01
C LEU A 117 2.57 -14.70 3.84
N SER A 118 1.48 -15.29 3.35
CA SER A 118 0.89 -16.51 3.91
C SER A 118 1.10 -17.69 2.96
N VAL A 119 1.63 -18.80 3.49
CA VAL A 119 1.87 -20.04 2.74
C VAL A 119 0.64 -20.93 2.87
N LEU A 120 -0.37 -20.66 2.06
CA LEU A 120 -1.68 -21.31 2.18
C LEU A 120 -1.66 -22.76 1.68
N PRO A 121 -2.20 -23.73 2.45
CA PRO A 121 -2.29 -25.12 2.01
C PRO A 121 -2.99 -25.28 0.66
N GLY A 122 -2.49 -26.18 -0.18
CA GLY A 122 -3.03 -26.45 -1.52
C GLY A 122 -2.64 -25.44 -2.59
N THR A 123 -1.73 -24.51 -2.30
CA THR A 123 -1.17 -23.61 -3.30
C THR A 123 0.17 -24.13 -3.82
N VAL A 124 0.53 -23.75 -5.05
CA VAL A 124 1.86 -24.05 -5.64
C VAL A 124 2.99 -23.52 -4.74
N LEU A 125 2.77 -22.42 -4.03
CA LEU A 125 3.75 -21.87 -3.10
C LEU A 125 3.97 -22.81 -1.91
N ALA A 126 2.89 -23.39 -1.36
CA ALA A 126 2.99 -24.36 -0.25
C ALA A 126 3.72 -25.64 -0.69
N ASP A 127 3.44 -26.12 -1.90
CA ASP A 127 4.12 -27.31 -2.44
C ASP A 127 5.62 -27.09 -2.64
N ARG A 128 6.05 -25.84 -2.83
CA ARG A 128 7.45 -25.44 -3.05
C ARG A 128 8.11 -24.81 -1.82
N ALA A 129 7.41 -24.76 -0.68
CA ALA A 129 7.90 -24.04 0.50
C ALA A 129 9.26 -24.55 0.99
N GLU A 130 9.46 -25.87 1.01
CA GLU A 130 10.74 -26.51 1.38
C GLU A 130 11.85 -26.17 0.36
N GLU A 131 11.59 -26.29 -0.95
CA GLU A 131 12.52 -25.92 -2.04
C GLU A 131 12.96 -24.45 -1.91
N LEU A 132 12.03 -23.56 -1.56
CA LEU A 132 12.26 -22.13 -1.43
C LEU A 132 12.83 -21.73 -0.05
N GLY A 133 13.01 -22.69 0.87
CA GLY A 133 13.49 -22.45 2.22
C GLY A 133 12.56 -21.55 3.05
N LEU A 134 11.25 -21.63 2.79
CA LEU A 134 10.25 -20.84 3.53
C LEU A 134 9.93 -21.53 4.86
N GLU A 135 10.28 -20.90 5.96
CA GLU A 135 9.77 -21.24 7.28
C GLU A 135 8.44 -20.50 7.50
N HIS A 136 7.37 -21.21 7.83
CA HIS A 136 6.05 -20.60 8.02
C HIS A 136 5.27 -21.24 9.15
N GLU A 137 4.20 -20.61 9.55
CA GLU A 137 3.28 -21.15 10.55
C GLU A 137 2.51 -22.35 10.01
N PRO A 138 2.41 -23.46 10.80
CA PRO A 138 1.66 -24.65 10.37
C PRO A 138 0.14 -24.50 10.49
N ARG A 139 -0.33 -23.41 11.08
CA ARG A 139 -1.75 -23.09 11.34
C ARG A 139 -2.07 -21.66 10.86
N PRO A 140 -3.34 -21.35 10.62
CA PRO A 140 -3.74 -19.98 10.27
C PRO A 140 -3.14 -18.95 11.24
N PRO A 141 -2.62 -17.83 10.70
CA PRO A 141 -2.72 -17.32 9.32
C PRO A 141 -1.68 -17.88 8.33
N TYR A 142 -0.92 -18.90 8.66
CA TYR A 142 0.14 -19.50 7.82
C TYR A 142 1.25 -18.52 7.40
N GLY A 143 1.50 -17.53 8.23
CA GLY A 143 2.46 -16.46 7.95
C GLY A 143 3.89 -16.99 7.81
N VAL A 144 4.64 -16.46 6.84
CA VAL A 144 6.07 -16.73 6.72
C VAL A 144 6.81 -16.23 7.95
N ARG A 145 7.76 -17.02 8.48
CA ARG A 145 8.59 -16.68 9.65
C ARG A 145 10.01 -16.30 9.27
N SER A 146 10.50 -16.89 8.20
CA SER A 146 11.80 -16.56 7.61
C SER A 146 11.93 -17.17 6.22
N SER A 147 12.85 -16.64 5.45
CA SER A 147 13.36 -17.24 4.23
C SER A 147 14.86 -16.94 4.09
N PRO A 148 15.59 -17.59 3.17
CA PRO A 148 17.01 -17.30 2.96
C PRO A 148 17.31 -15.83 2.63
N SER A 149 16.40 -15.14 1.94
CA SER A 149 16.56 -13.73 1.55
C SER A 149 15.85 -12.76 2.51
N PHE A 150 14.93 -13.23 3.35
CA PHE A 150 14.14 -12.39 4.25
C PHE A 150 14.14 -12.99 5.67
N PRO A 151 15.19 -12.76 6.48
CA PRO A 151 15.30 -13.28 7.84
C PRO A 151 14.22 -12.70 8.77
N ALA A 152 13.94 -13.37 9.89
CA ALA A 152 12.89 -12.98 10.84
C ALA A 152 13.01 -11.52 11.32
N THR A 153 14.23 -11.08 11.61
CA THR A 153 14.49 -9.68 12.03
C THR A 153 14.07 -8.65 10.98
N ASP A 154 14.22 -8.96 9.70
CA ASP A 154 13.82 -8.07 8.62
C ASP A 154 12.32 -8.16 8.35
N LEU A 155 11.69 -9.32 8.58
CA LEU A 155 10.22 -9.44 8.60
C LEU A 155 9.59 -8.58 9.70
N ASP A 156 10.19 -8.55 10.90
CA ASP A 156 9.71 -7.69 12.00
C ASP A 156 9.83 -6.20 11.65
N ARG A 157 10.91 -5.81 10.97
CA ARG A 157 11.08 -4.43 10.47
C ARG A 157 10.08 -4.09 9.37
N ALA A 158 9.83 -5.01 8.45
CA ALA A 158 8.82 -4.85 7.41
C ALA A 158 7.42 -4.72 8.01
N GLU A 159 7.11 -5.50 9.04
CA GLU A 159 5.84 -5.41 9.78
C GLU A 159 5.68 -4.06 10.49
N ALA A 160 6.74 -3.57 11.14
CA ALA A 160 6.71 -2.25 11.77
C ALA A 160 6.46 -1.14 10.74
N LEU A 161 7.13 -1.23 9.57
CA LEU A 161 6.93 -0.30 8.46
C LEU A 161 5.52 -0.40 7.88
N ALA A 162 4.96 -1.60 7.73
CA ALA A 162 3.58 -1.80 7.29
C ALA A 162 2.57 -1.15 8.25
N ARG A 163 2.77 -1.29 9.57
CA ARG A 163 1.95 -0.61 10.59
C ARG A 163 2.07 0.91 10.50
N ALA A 164 3.28 1.43 10.29
CA ALA A 164 3.49 2.86 10.11
C ALA A 164 2.73 3.40 8.89
N VAL A 165 2.72 2.66 7.77
CA VAL A 165 1.93 2.99 6.58
C VAL A 165 0.44 2.96 6.88
N ASP A 166 -0.07 1.91 7.53
CA ASP A 166 -1.50 1.80 7.86
C ASP A 166 -1.97 3.02 8.68
N ILE A 167 -1.27 3.34 9.77
CA ILE A 167 -1.66 4.43 10.68
C ILE A 167 -1.44 5.80 10.02
N PHE A 168 -0.22 6.06 9.53
CA PHE A 168 0.16 7.40 9.08
C PHE A 168 -0.44 7.76 7.72
N TYR A 169 -0.43 6.82 6.76
CA TYR A 169 -0.85 7.08 5.39
C TYR A 169 -2.30 6.69 5.14
N THR A 170 -2.65 5.41 5.36
CA THR A 170 -3.97 4.86 4.99
C THR A 170 -5.07 5.44 5.89
N ARG A 171 -5.01 5.17 7.20
CA ARG A 171 -5.99 5.71 8.18
C ARG A 171 -5.85 7.20 8.38
N GLY A 172 -4.65 7.72 8.24
CA GLY A 172 -4.34 9.15 8.28
C GLY A 172 -4.76 9.93 7.04
N ARG A 173 -5.36 9.27 6.03
CA ARG A 173 -5.86 9.91 4.79
C ARG A 173 -4.83 10.80 4.10
N ALA A 174 -3.56 10.37 4.12
CA ALA A 174 -2.44 11.24 3.75
C ALA A 174 -2.24 11.42 2.24
N VAL A 175 -3.00 10.72 1.39
CA VAL A 175 -2.83 10.72 -0.08
C VAL A 175 -2.73 12.12 -0.67
N ALA A 176 -3.56 13.06 -0.22
CA ALA A 176 -3.65 14.40 -0.80
C ALA A 176 -2.45 15.30 -0.50
N TRP A 177 -1.71 15.03 0.58
CA TRP A 177 -0.68 15.95 1.07
C TRP A 177 0.70 15.29 1.32
N PHE A 178 0.77 13.97 1.44
CA PHE A 178 1.97 13.26 1.89
C PHE A 178 3.22 13.57 1.06
N GLN A 179 3.10 13.44 -0.27
CA GLN A 179 4.23 13.73 -1.17
C GLN A 179 4.66 15.21 -1.10
N ALA A 180 3.70 16.12 -1.01
CA ALA A 180 3.98 17.54 -0.89
C ALA A 180 4.68 17.89 0.44
N ALA A 181 4.25 17.25 1.56
CA ALA A 181 4.84 17.43 2.87
C ALA A 181 6.28 16.87 2.96
N LEU A 182 6.60 15.80 2.25
CA LEU A 182 7.95 15.22 2.30
C LEU A 182 8.96 15.94 1.38
N ARG A 183 8.50 16.63 0.34
CA ARG A 183 9.40 17.28 -0.63
C ARG A 183 10.42 18.24 0.01
N PRO A 184 10.06 19.12 0.97
CA PRO A 184 11.03 19.99 1.63
C PRO A 184 12.03 19.25 2.52
N LEU A 185 11.67 18.08 3.03
CA LEU A 185 12.51 17.25 3.89
C LEU A 185 13.59 16.48 3.11
N ARG A 186 13.46 16.39 1.78
CA ARG A 186 14.37 15.64 0.90
C ARG A 186 14.54 14.19 1.34
N THR A 187 13.52 13.60 1.92
CA THR A 187 13.47 12.19 2.33
C THR A 187 12.43 11.44 1.51
N GLY A 188 12.70 10.16 1.24
CA GLY A 188 11.72 9.28 0.58
C GLY A 188 10.61 8.86 1.55
N PRO A 189 9.41 8.53 1.03
CA PRO A 189 8.29 8.04 1.80
C PRO A 189 8.62 6.88 2.75
N ALA A 190 9.28 5.83 2.27
CA ALA A 190 9.62 4.67 3.09
C ALA A 190 10.60 5.02 4.21
N ALA A 191 11.64 5.83 3.91
CA ALA A 191 12.61 6.27 4.90
C ALA A 191 11.98 7.16 5.99
N PHE A 192 11.04 8.03 5.61
CA PHE A 192 10.28 8.84 6.57
C PHE A 192 9.42 7.96 7.48
N LEU A 193 8.65 7.03 6.92
CA LEU A 193 7.77 6.14 7.67
C LEU A 193 8.55 5.17 8.59
N GLU A 194 9.71 4.69 8.16
CA GLU A 194 10.61 3.86 8.98
C GLU A 194 11.20 4.63 10.17
N GLY A 195 11.37 5.93 10.04
CA GLY A 195 11.86 6.81 11.11
C GLY A 195 10.79 7.25 12.12
N LEU A 196 9.53 6.83 11.95
CA LEU A 196 8.46 7.18 12.89
C LEU A 196 8.65 6.49 14.25
N PRO A 197 8.24 7.13 15.36
CA PRO A 197 8.28 6.49 16.68
C PRO A 197 7.41 5.24 16.70
N GLY A 198 7.87 4.19 17.39
CA GLY A 198 7.15 2.93 17.49
C GLY A 198 5.82 3.02 18.26
N ASP A 199 5.66 4.05 19.09
CA ASP A 199 4.44 4.33 19.84
C ASP A 199 3.38 4.99 18.94
N THR A 200 2.86 4.20 18.00
CA THR A 200 1.71 4.63 17.18
C THR A 200 0.45 4.71 18.03
N PRO A 201 -0.53 5.57 17.68
CA PRO A 201 -1.80 5.63 18.40
C PRO A 201 -2.43 4.27 18.59
N ALA A 202 -2.79 3.94 19.84
CA ALA A 202 -3.32 2.63 20.19
C ALA A 202 -4.66 2.37 19.49
N ALA A 203 -4.77 1.21 18.86
CA ALA A 203 -6.01 0.76 18.24
C ALA A 203 -6.91 0.12 19.31
N GLY A 204 -8.12 0.72 19.55
CA GLY A 204 -9.25 0.00 20.10
C GLY A 204 -9.94 -0.86 19.03
N GLU A 205 -11.07 -1.49 19.35
CA GLU A 205 -11.93 -2.12 18.34
C GLU A 205 -12.33 -1.04 17.30
N GLY A 206 -11.83 -1.14 16.06
CA GLY A 206 -12.07 -0.16 14.99
C GLY A 206 -10.90 0.81 14.68
N GLY A 207 -9.80 0.71 15.42
CA GLY A 207 -8.61 1.56 15.22
C GLY A 207 -8.64 2.87 16.02
N PRO A 208 -7.55 3.67 15.98
CA PRO A 208 -7.47 4.93 16.68
C PRO A 208 -8.42 5.97 16.08
N PRO A 209 -9.00 6.88 16.90
CA PRO A 209 -9.78 8.02 16.40
C PRO A 209 -8.95 8.87 15.43
N HIS A 210 -9.59 9.40 14.39
CA HIS A 210 -8.91 10.22 13.37
C HIS A 210 -8.13 11.39 13.95
N ARG A 211 -8.69 12.08 14.96
CA ARG A 211 -8.02 13.19 15.66
C ARG A 211 -6.69 12.79 16.30
N ASP A 212 -6.58 11.54 16.79
CA ASP A 212 -5.38 11.06 17.45
C ASP A 212 -4.31 10.72 16.39
N ILE A 213 -4.75 10.25 15.22
CA ILE A 213 -3.87 10.04 14.05
C ILE A 213 -3.39 11.38 13.52
N GLU A 214 -4.26 12.39 13.38
CA GLU A 214 -3.89 13.74 12.95
C GLU A 214 -2.86 14.36 13.91
N ALA A 215 -3.09 14.26 15.23
CA ALA A 215 -2.13 14.74 16.23
C ALA A 215 -0.76 14.04 16.07
N PHE A 216 -0.75 12.73 15.90
CA PHE A 216 0.45 11.95 15.64
C PHE A 216 1.17 12.37 14.34
N GLN A 217 0.43 12.56 13.25
CA GLN A 217 0.99 13.06 11.99
C GLN A 217 1.65 14.41 12.15
N LEU A 218 0.99 15.35 12.84
CA LEU A 218 1.52 16.69 13.09
C LEU A 218 2.75 16.69 13.98
N GLU A 219 2.80 15.83 14.99
CA GLU A 219 3.97 15.66 15.87
C GLU A 219 5.18 15.12 15.08
N CYS A 220 4.98 14.04 14.31
CA CYS A 220 6.01 13.42 13.49
C CYS A 220 6.56 14.39 12.43
N LEU A 221 5.68 15.06 11.69
CA LEU A 221 6.07 16.07 10.69
C LEU A 221 6.78 17.25 11.36
N GLY A 222 6.26 17.79 12.46
CA GLY A 222 6.89 18.89 13.19
C GLY A 222 8.30 18.54 13.66
N SER A 223 8.51 17.33 14.14
CA SER A 223 9.84 16.82 14.52
C SER A 223 10.77 16.70 13.32
N ALA A 224 10.31 16.16 12.21
CA ALA A 224 11.09 16.03 10.99
C ALA A 224 11.44 17.41 10.40
N TYR A 225 10.52 18.36 10.40
CA TYR A 225 10.78 19.72 9.91
C TYR A 225 11.80 20.47 10.78
N ARG A 226 11.75 20.31 12.12
CA ARG A 226 12.78 20.85 13.03
C ARG A 226 14.15 20.23 12.76
N ALA A 227 14.21 18.91 12.64
CA ALA A 227 15.46 18.22 12.37
C ALA A 227 16.08 18.61 11.03
N ALA A 228 15.26 18.94 10.03
CA ALA A 228 15.69 19.40 8.71
C ALA A 228 16.00 20.93 8.65
N GLY A 229 15.78 21.70 9.74
CA GLY A 229 15.92 23.16 9.74
C GLY A 229 14.92 23.86 8.83
N ALA A 230 13.75 23.24 8.62
CA ALA A 230 12.70 23.72 7.70
C ALA A 230 11.45 24.23 8.45
N ASP A 231 11.56 24.57 9.73
CA ASP A 231 10.46 24.96 10.63
C ASP A 231 9.53 26.03 10.05
N ARG A 232 10.08 26.98 9.30
CA ARG A 232 9.31 28.04 8.65
C ARG A 232 8.24 27.55 7.66
N LEU A 233 8.37 26.34 7.14
CA LEU A 233 7.43 25.74 6.22
C LEU A 233 6.36 24.88 6.93
N PHE A 234 6.60 24.52 8.19
CA PHE A 234 5.73 23.62 8.93
C PHE A 234 4.29 24.16 9.10
N PRO A 235 4.02 25.48 9.32
CA PRO A 235 2.66 26.00 9.40
C PRO A 235 1.82 25.65 8.15
N ALA A 236 2.37 25.77 6.94
CA ALA A 236 1.67 25.41 5.72
C ALA A 236 1.38 23.91 5.62
N VAL A 237 2.33 23.07 6.09
CA VAL A 237 2.13 21.62 6.12
C VAL A 237 1.07 21.22 7.14
N ARG A 238 1.08 21.84 8.32
CA ARG A 238 0.02 21.65 9.33
C ARG A 238 -1.35 21.95 8.73
N ASP A 239 -1.50 23.09 8.04
CA ASP A 239 -2.76 23.47 7.43
C ASP A 239 -3.21 22.47 6.35
N LEU A 240 -2.26 21.88 5.57
CA LEU A 240 -2.59 20.80 4.65
C LEU A 240 -3.10 19.55 5.34
N VAL A 241 -2.49 19.14 6.46
CA VAL A 241 -2.92 17.95 7.23
C VAL A 241 -4.32 18.18 7.83
N THR A 242 -4.57 19.35 8.42
CA THR A 242 -5.85 19.64 9.09
C THR A 242 -7.01 19.90 8.14
N LEU A 243 -6.76 20.13 6.83
CA LEU A 243 -7.79 20.29 5.81
C LEU A 243 -8.32 18.95 5.27
N HIS A 244 -7.64 17.83 5.53
CA HIS A 244 -7.94 16.51 4.98
C HIS A 244 -8.21 15.45 6.03
#